data_707a64d9317434374a9e7c35a55fef9e
#
_entry.id   707a64d9317434374a9e7c35a55fef9e
#
_cell.length_a   1.000
_cell.length_b   1.000
_cell.length_c   1.000
_cell.angle_alpha   90.00
_cell.angle_beta   90.00
_cell.angle_gamma   90.00
#
_symmetry.space_group_name_H-M   'P 1'
#
loop_
_entity.id
_entity.type
_entity.pdbx_description
1 polymer ?
#
loop_
_entity_poly.entity_id
_entity_poly.type
_entity_poly.pdbx_seq_one_letter_code
_entity_poly.pdbx_strand_id
1 'polypeptide(L)'
;MASRKETDTKDRILEVVLDLIAERGFHDAPISEIAKRAGTGPGLIYHYFPSKEYLIHQVYLRVRTIKRQALTEGYSTELSTEEAYTQQWIQAYHFYKKHTREARFLEQYENSPYCVAVPDLKSADYDDNLLYFMSSFRPKKAGGVLADLPPEALHAMSFGLALKLAKSKDFHKPAMLKRIAAASWRALTTE
;
A
#
# COMPACT_ATOMS: atom_id res chain seq x y z
N MET A 1 25.44 12.93 6.68
CA MET A 1 24.34 12.65 7.63
C MET A 1 23.42 13.86 7.67
N ALA A 2 22.14 13.71 7.31
CA ALA A 2 21.16 14.78 7.45
C ALA A 2 20.97 15.12 8.93
N SER A 3 20.83 16.41 9.27
CA SER A 3 20.59 16.81 10.65
C SER A 3 19.20 16.34 11.09
N ARG A 4 18.99 16.07 12.39
CA ARG A 4 17.69 15.68 12.96
C ARG A 4 16.58 16.64 12.52
N LYS A 5 16.88 17.95 12.44
CA LYS A 5 15.96 18.98 12.00
C LYS A 5 15.57 18.89 10.52
N GLU A 6 16.48 18.41 9.66
CA GLU A 6 16.19 18.17 8.23
C GLU A 6 15.26 16.97 8.05
N THR A 7 15.50 15.88 8.78
CA THR A 7 14.64 14.70 8.77
C THR A 7 13.23 15.06 9.22
N ASP A 8 13.09 15.79 10.34
CA ASP A 8 11.81 16.25 10.86
C ASP A 8 11.05 17.14 9.86
N THR A 9 11.77 17.97 9.08
CA THR A 9 11.14 18.83 8.07
C THR A 9 10.66 18.03 6.86
N LYS A 10 11.46 17.09 6.36
CA LYS A 10 11.06 16.19 5.27
C LYS A 10 9.84 15.37 5.65
N ASP A 11 9.86 14.76 6.84
CA ASP A 11 8.75 13.96 7.35
C ASP A 11 7.47 14.77 7.45
N ARG A 12 7.54 16.00 7.97
CA ARG A 12 6.39 16.90 8.07
C ARG A 12 5.82 17.26 6.68
N ILE A 13 6.67 17.49 5.68
CA ILE A 13 6.21 17.76 4.32
C ILE A 13 5.48 16.53 3.76
N LEU A 14 6.04 15.33 3.92
CA LEU A 14 5.42 14.08 3.46
C LEU A 14 4.06 13.82 4.13
N GLU A 15 3.96 14.06 5.44
CA GLU A 15 2.69 13.93 6.18
C GLU A 15 1.64 14.92 5.67
N VAL A 16 2.00 16.19 5.45
CA VAL A 16 1.09 17.20 4.91
C VAL A 16 0.60 16.84 3.50
N VAL A 17 1.48 16.32 2.66
CA VAL A 17 1.09 15.87 1.31
C VAL A 17 0.14 14.68 1.38
N LEU A 18 0.43 13.71 2.24
CA LEU A 18 -0.44 12.55 2.47
C LEU A 18 -1.84 13.01 2.92
N ASP A 19 -1.91 13.93 3.89
CA ASP A 19 -3.19 14.47 4.39
C ASP A 19 -3.96 15.19 3.28
N LEU A 20 -3.33 16.11 2.56
CA LEU A 20 -3.97 16.87 1.50
C LEU A 20 -4.54 15.99 0.39
N ILE A 21 -3.74 15.03 -0.08
CA ILE A 21 -4.16 14.14 -1.15
C ILE A 21 -5.29 13.22 -0.66
N ALA A 22 -5.19 12.66 0.54
CA ALA A 22 -6.23 11.81 1.11
C ALA A 22 -7.55 12.56 1.37
N GLU A 23 -7.48 13.87 1.68
CA GLU A 23 -8.65 14.71 1.92
C GLU A 23 -9.30 15.21 0.62
N ARG A 24 -8.49 15.71 -0.35
CA ARG A 24 -8.96 16.54 -1.47
C ARG A 24 -8.53 16.04 -2.85
N GLY A 25 -7.64 15.04 -2.91
CA GLY A 25 -7.07 14.56 -4.17
C GLY A 25 -5.86 15.34 -4.65
N PHE A 26 -5.30 14.87 -5.77
CA PHE A 26 -4.06 15.40 -6.33
C PHE A 26 -4.19 16.82 -6.89
N HIS A 27 -5.36 17.19 -7.41
CA HIS A 27 -5.60 18.51 -8.00
C HIS A 27 -5.55 19.61 -6.95
N ASP A 28 -6.11 19.34 -5.77
CA ASP A 28 -6.22 20.33 -4.68
C ASP A 28 -5.03 20.27 -3.69
N ALA A 29 -3.90 19.70 -4.13
CA ALA A 29 -2.64 19.68 -3.41
C ALA A 29 -1.51 20.44 -4.16
N PRO A 30 -1.65 21.76 -4.42
CA PRO A 30 -0.58 22.54 -5.02
C PRO A 30 0.57 22.74 -4.02
N ILE A 31 1.80 22.95 -4.55
CA ILE A 31 3.01 23.14 -3.72
C ILE A 31 2.85 24.32 -2.75
N SER A 32 2.15 25.40 -3.15
CA SER A 32 1.89 26.53 -2.27
C SER A 32 1.07 26.18 -1.03
N GLU A 33 0.04 25.33 -1.19
CA GLU A 33 -0.78 24.88 -0.07
C GLU A 33 -0.01 23.89 0.82
N ILE A 34 0.77 22.98 0.21
CA ILE A 34 1.69 22.10 0.94
C ILE A 34 2.66 22.91 1.79
N ALA A 35 3.31 23.91 1.20
CA ALA A 35 4.26 24.78 1.89
C ALA A 35 3.62 25.51 3.07
N LYS A 36 2.42 26.09 2.86
CA LYS A 36 1.66 26.78 3.89
C LYS A 36 1.33 25.84 5.06
N ARG A 37 0.78 24.66 4.81
CA ARG A 37 0.43 23.69 5.86
C ARG A 37 1.67 23.11 6.55
N ALA A 38 2.76 22.89 5.82
CA ALA A 38 4.01 22.41 6.38
C ALA A 38 4.80 23.49 7.15
N GLY A 39 4.33 24.73 7.16
CA GLY A 39 5.03 25.85 7.81
C GLY A 39 6.40 26.11 7.20
N THR A 40 6.50 26.05 5.86
CA THR A 40 7.75 26.25 5.11
C THR A 40 7.51 27.06 3.83
N GLY A 41 8.59 27.38 3.12
CA GLY A 41 8.49 28.01 1.80
C GLY A 41 8.54 26.97 0.67
N PRO A 42 7.95 27.27 -0.53
CA PRO A 42 8.03 26.39 -1.69
C PRO A 42 9.47 26.04 -2.09
N GLY A 43 10.42 26.98 -1.95
CA GLY A 43 11.83 26.75 -2.25
C GLY A 43 12.46 25.65 -1.41
N LEU A 44 12.08 25.55 -0.13
CA LEU A 44 12.59 24.48 0.74
C LEU A 44 11.99 23.12 0.37
N ILE A 45 10.75 23.08 -0.11
CA ILE A 45 10.16 21.84 -0.64
C ILE A 45 10.97 21.34 -1.84
N TYR A 46 11.24 22.23 -2.82
CA TYR A 46 12.02 21.85 -4.01
C TYR A 46 13.50 21.57 -3.71
N HIS A 47 14.03 22.09 -2.61
CA HIS A 47 15.34 21.70 -2.13
C HIS A 47 15.41 20.22 -1.72
N TYR A 48 14.35 19.71 -1.09
CA TYR A 48 14.28 18.30 -0.65
C TYR A 48 13.70 17.35 -1.71
N PHE A 49 12.80 17.84 -2.53
CA PHE A 49 12.04 17.05 -3.51
C PHE A 49 12.08 17.79 -4.87
N PRO A 50 12.92 17.31 -5.81
CA PRO A 50 13.19 18.01 -7.07
C PRO A 50 11.97 18.34 -7.92
N SER A 51 10.88 17.57 -7.77
CA SER A 51 9.60 17.82 -8.45
C SER A 51 8.42 17.38 -7.58
N LYS A 52 7.20 17.80 -7.98
CA LYS A 52 5.96 17.35 -7.32
C LYS A 52 5.74 15.86 -7.50
N GLU A 53 6.07 15.33 -8.66
CA GLU A 53 6.00 13.90 -8.98
C GLU A 53 6.90 13.10 -8.05
N TYR A 54 8.14 13.54 -7.87
CA TYR A 54 9.08 12.91 -6.93
C TYR A 54 8.57 12.98 -5.49
N LEU A 55 8.04 14.11 -5.05
CA LEU A 55 7.45 14.28 -3.72
C LEU A 55 6.29 13.29 -3.51
N ILE A 56 5.36 13.20 -4.46
CA ILE A 56 4.22 12.27 -4.42
C ILE A 56 4.73 10.81 -4.37
N HIS A 57 5.75 10.48 -5.15
CA HIS A 57 6.34 9.15 -5.15
C HIS A 57 6.98 8.81 -3.80
N GLN A 58 7.64 9.76 -3.13
CA GLN A 58 8.18 9.56 -1.77
C GLN A 58 7.07 9.30 -0.75
N VAL A 59 5.92 9.97 -0.87
CA VAL A 59 4.74 9.68 -0.03
C VAL A 59 4.24 8.25 -0.31
N TYR A 60 4.16 7.85 -1.58
CA TYR A 60 3.78 6.49 -1.96
C TYR A 60 4.70 5.42 -1.34
N LEU A 61 6.02 5.60 -1.43
CA LEU A 61 6.99 4.67 -0.84
C LEU A 61 6.83 4.57 0.69
N ARG A 62 6.60 5.70 1.36
CA ARG A 62 6.33 5.74 2.80
C ARG A 62 5.07 4.96 3.17
N VAL A 63 3.95 5.24 2.49
CA VAL A 63 2.67 4.55 2.73
C VAL A 63 2.79 3.06 2.42
N ARG A 64 3.49 2.70 1.35
CA ARG A 64 3.77 1.32 0.98
C ARG A 64 4.58 0.59 2.06
N THR A 65 5.55 1.25 2.67
CA THR A 65 6.33 0.69 3.78
C THR A 65 5.47 0.42 5.00
N ILE A 66 4.59 1.38 5.39
CA ILE A 66 3.66 1.21 6.51
C ILE A 66 2.70 0.03 6.24
N LYS A 67 2.14 -0.05 5.02
CA LYS A 67 1.28 -1.16 4.61
C LYS A 67 2.02 -2.49 4.68
N ARG A 68 3.24 -2.58 4.14
CA ARG A 68 4.06 -3.78 4.17
C ARG A 68 4.26 -4.28 5.59
N GLN A 69 4.72 -3.41 6.50
CA GLN A 69 4.94 -3.76 7.90
C GLN A 69 3.68 -4.34 8.54
N ALA A 70 2.53 -3.72 8.31
CA ALA A 70 1.25 -4.21 8.81
C ALA A 70 0.86 -5.58 8.23
N LEU A 71 1.14 -5.84 6.95
CA LEU A 71 0.78 -7.10 6.30
C LEU A 71 1.71 -8.25 6.65
N THR A 72 2.93 -7.97 7.05
CA THR A 72 3.94 -8.99 7.39
C THR A 72 4.06 -9.24 8.89
N GLU A 73 3.31 -8.52 9.71
CA GLU A 73 3.30 -8.73 11.15
C GLU A 73 2.89 -10.19 11.49
N GLY A 74 3.76 -10.90 12.22
CA GLY A 74 3.53 -12.30 12.60
C GLY A 74 3.60 -13.31 11.44
N TYR A 75 4.17 -12.94 10.28
CA TYR A 75 4.44 -13.90 9.22
C TYR A 75 5.43 -14.97 9.68
N SER A 76 5.12 -16.24 9.36
CA SER A 76 6.00 -17.39 9.60
C SER A 76 6.15 -18.20 8.32
N THR A 77 7.36 -18.71 8.08
CA THR A 77 7.66 -19.64 6.98
C THR A 77 7.06 -21.02 7.16
N GLU A 78 6.55 -21.33 8.36
CA GLU A 78 5.88 -22.60 8.67
C GLU A 78 4.43 -22.67 8.15
N LEU A 79 3.86 -21.51 7.79
CA LEU A 79 2.50 -21.45 7.27
C LEU A 79 2.45 -22.00 5.84
N SER A 80 1.39 -22.75 5.54
CA SER A 80 1.06 -23.05 4.14
C SER A 80 0.74 -21.77 3.37
N THR A 81 0.85 -21.80 2.04
CA THR A 81 0.57 -20.63 1.20
C THR A 81 -0.85 -20.09 1.41
N GLU A 82 -1.84 -20.97 1.62
CA GLU A 82 -3.23 -20.57 1.91
C GLU A 82 -3.36 -19.88 3.27
N GLU A 83 -2.71 -20.42 4.31
CA GLU A 83 -2.73 -19.82 5.65
C GLU A 83 -2.05 -18.47 5.66
N ALA A 84 -0.89 -18.36 5.03
CA ALA A 84 -0.17 -17.10 4.88
C ALA A 84 -1.00 -16.06 4.09
N TYR A 85 -1.66 -16.46 3.00
CA TYR A 85 -2.61 -15.61 2.28
C TYR A 85 -3.75 -15.15 3.18
N THR A 86 -4.38 -16.08 3.89
CA THR A 86 -5.52 -15.78 4.77
C THR A 86 -5.12 -14.77 5.86
N GLN A 87 -3.95 -14.94 6.47
CA GLN A 87 -3.41 -14.03 7.46
C GLN A 87 -3.20 -12.64 6.85
N GLN A 88 -2.49 -12.54 5.72
CA GLN A 88 -2.22 -11.24 5.07
C GLN A 88 -3.49 -10.55 4.58
N TRP A 89 -4.47 -11.32 4.09
CA TRP A 89 -5.75 -10.76 3.66
C TRP A 89 -6.49 -10.11 4.83
N ILE A 90 -6.52 -10.78 5.99
CA ILE A 90 -7.14 -10.25 7.22
C ILE A 90 -6.36 -9.02 7.73
N GLN A 91 -5.03 -9.06 7.69
CA GLN A 91 -4.20 -7.91 8.05
C GLN A 91 -4.41 -6.73 7.11
N ALA A 92 -4.56 -6.98 5.80
CA ALA A 92 -4.91 -5.92 4.85
C ALA A 92 -6.26 -5.27 5.18
N TYR A 93 -7.29 -6.07 5.51
CA TYR A 93 -8.57 -5.53 5.97
C TYR A 93 -8.40 -4.63 7.19
N HIS A 94 -7.67 -5.08 8.22
CA HIS A 94 -7.42 -4.29 9.43
C HIS A 94 -6.56 -3.05 9.16
N PHE A 95 -5.57 -3.16 8.28
CA PHE A 95 -4.79 -2.02 7.83
C PHE A 95 -5.69 -0.96 7.21
N TYR A 96 -6.49 -1.30 6.22
CA TYR A 96 -7.39 -0.35 5.55
C TYR A 96 -8.43 0.24 6.49
N LYS A 97 -8.86 -0.52 7.50
CA LYS A 97 -9.80 -0.06 8.53
C LYS A 97 -9.17 0.96 9.48
N LYS A 98 -7.92 0.72 9.89
CA LYS A 98 -7.17 1.54 10.85
C LYS A 98 -6.50 2.74 10.19
N HIS A 99 -5.93 2.54 9.00
CA HIS A 99 -5.15 3.53 8.26
C HIS A 99 -5.95 4.10 7.08
N THR A 100 -7.11 4.72 7.40
CA THR A 100 -8.06 5.21 6.38
C THR A 100 -7.47 6.30 5.50
N ARG A 101 -6.56 7.11 6.02
CA ARG A 101 -5.83 8.16 5.29
C ARG A 101 -4.90 7.54 4.23
N GLU A 102 -4.08 6.61 4.65
CA GLU A 102 -3.15 5.88 3.78
C GLU A 102 -3.90 5.06 2.73
N ALA A 103 -5.02 4.43 3.10
CA ALA A 103 -5.86 3.68 2.19
C ALA A 103 -6.47 4.57 1.10
N ARG A 104 -6.97 5.77 1.46
CA ARG A 104 -7.49 6.76 0.50
C ARG A 104 -6.40 7.26 -0.44
N PHE A 105 -5.21 7.53 0.09
CA PHE A 105 -4.07 7.95 -0.72
C PHE A 105 -3.72 6.88 -1.76
N LEU A 106 -3.59 5.60 -1.35
CA LEU A 106 -3.27 4.50 -2.26
C LEU A 106 -4.31 4.37 -3.38
N GLU A 107 -5.59 4.40 -3.03
CA GLU A 107 -6.68 4.30 -4.02
C GLU A 107 -6.63 5.45 -5.04
N GLN A 108 -6.35 6.67 -4.59
CA GLN A 108 -6.20 7.80 -5.49
C GLN A 108 -4.92 7.70 -6.32
N TYR A 109 -3.82 7.23 -5.72
CA TYR A 109 -2.54 7.07 -6.41
C TYR A 109 -2.66 6.07 -7.57
N GLU A 110 -3.28 4.92 -7.36
CA GLU A 110 -3.49 3.88 -8.37
C GLU A 110 -4.26 4.39 -9.60
N ASN A 111 -5.15 5.38 -9.42
CA ASN A 111 -5.94 5.99 -10.48
C ASN A 111 -5.40 7.34 -10.97
N SER A 112 -4.16 7.67 -10.63
CA SER A 112 -3.55 8.97 -10.95
C SER A 112 -2.51 8.86 -12.07
N PRO A 113 -2.18 9.97 -12.76
CA PRO A 113 -1.06 10.02 -13.68
C PRO A 113 0.31 9.85 -13.01
N TYR A 114 0.36 9.89 -11.68
CA TYR A 114 1.57 9.67 -10.88
C TYR A 114 1.84 8.19 -10.61
N CYS A 115 0.89 7.30 -10.94
CA CYS A 115 1.08 5.86 -10.82
C CYS A 115 2.09 5.40 -11.87
N VAL A 116 3.36 5.40 -11.51
CA VAL A 116 4.40 4.74 -12.29
C VAL A 116 4.35 3.25 -11.97
N ALA A 117 4.34 2.41 -13.01
CA ALA A 117 4.57 0.98 -12.83
C ALA A 117 5.82 0.82 -11.98
N VAL A 118 5.69 0.15 -10.83
CA VAL A 118 6.81 -0.02 -9.90
C VAL A 118 7.92 -0.71 -10.65
N PRO A 119 9.04 -0.02 -10.96
CA PRO A 119 10.16 -0.71 -11.57
C PRO A 119 10.61 -1.75 -10.56
N ASP A 120 10.66 -3.01 -11.00
CA ASP A 120 11.28 -4.11 -10.31
C ASP A 120 11.32 -3.98 -8.77
N LEU A 121 10.62 -4.85 -8.11
CA LEU A 121 10.76 -5.12 -6.67
C LEU A 121 12.20 -5.57 -6.38
N LYS A 122 13.19 -4.74 -6.70
CA LYS A 122 14.58 -4.98 -6.33
C LYS A 122 14.70 -4.87 -4.82
N SER A 123 14.47 -5.96 -4.23
CA SER A 123 15.09 -6.70 -3.14
C SER A 123 15.71 -5.96 -1.94
N ALA A 124 16.00 -4.68 -1.96
CA ALA A 124 16.65 -4.02 -0.81
C ALA A 124 15.71 -3.81 0.40
N ASP A 125 14.39 -3.90 0.18
CA ASP A 125 13.37 -3.61 1.20
C ASP A 125 12.57 -4.82 1.68
N TYR A 126 12.88 -6.03 1.20
CA TYR A 126 12.17 -7.25 1.60
C TYR A 126 13.17 -8.26 2.16
N ASP A 127 12.80 -8.95 3.25
CA ASP A 127 13.54 -10.12 3.66
C ASP A 127 13.29 -11.29 2.67
N ASP A 128 14.18 -12.26 2.65
CA ASP A 128 14.14 -13.40 1.73
C ASP A 128 12.85 -14.21 1.86
N ASN A 129 12.29 -14.28 3.07
CA ASN A 129 11.06 -15.02 3.36
C ASN A 129 9.83 -14.35 2.71
N LEU A 130 9.77 -13.02 2.78
CA LEU A 130 8.70 -12.26 2.14
C LEU A 130 8.82 -12.32 0.62
N LEU A 131 10.04 -12.27 0.07
CA LEU A 131 10.27 -12.44 -1.37
C LEU A 131 9.85 -13.84 -1.82
N TYR A 132 10.16 -14.88 -1.07
CA TYR A 132 9.74 -16.25 -1.34
C TYR A 132 8.21 -16.36 -1.34
N PHE A 133 7.56 -15.85 -0.31
CA PHE A 133 6.09 -15.81 -0.22
C PHE A 133 5.48 -15.08 -1.42
N MET A 134 5.93 -13.86 -1.72
CA MET A 134 5.44 -13.10 -2.87
C MET A 134 5.70 -13.82 -4.20
N SER A 135 6.77 -14.58 -4.30
CA SER A 135 7.08 -15.36 -5.51
C SER A 135 6.05 -16.47 -5.78
N SER A 136 5.40 -16.98 -4.74
CA SER A 136 4.32 -17.97 -4.84
C SER A 136 3.03 -17.37 -5.40
N PHE A 137 2.82 -16.06 -5.22
CA PHE A 137 1.64 -15.33 -5.75
C PHE A 137 1.83 -14.88 -7.20
N ARG A 138 2.35 -15.75 -8.03
CA ARG A 138 2.43 -15.59 -9.49
C ARG A 138 1.41 -16.50 -10.15
N PRO A 139 1.01 -16.19 -11.41
CA PRO A 139 0.20 -17.10 -12.20
C PRO A 139 0.86 -18.48 -12.35
N LYS A 140 0.05 -19.54 -12.44
CA LYS A 140 0.52 -20.93 -12.59
C LYS A 140 1.47 -21.10 -13.77
N LYS A 141 1.22 -20.43 -14.91
CA LYS A 141 2.13 -20.42 -16.07
C LYS A 141 3.51 -19.82 -15.80
N ALA A 142 3.66 -19.04 -14.73
CA ALA A 142 4.94 -18.51 -14.25
C ALA A 142 5.48 -19.26 -13.02
N GLY A 143 4.98 -20.49 -12.75
CA GLY A 143 5.41 -21.33 -11.65
C GLY A 143 4.87 -20.92 -10.28
N GLY A 144 3.80 -20.13 -10.24
CA GLY A 144 3.09 -19.74 -9.02
C GLY A 144 1.83 -20.56 -8.76
N VAL A 145 0.96 -20.06 -7.89
CA VAL A 145 -0.29 -20.74 -7.47
C VAL A 145 -1.56 -20.07 -8.01
N LEU A 146 -1.47 -18.85 -8.55
CA LEU A 146 -2.64 -18.10 -8.98
C LEU A 146 -3.14 -18.58 -10.34
N ALA A 147 -4.45 -18.51 -10.55
CA ALA A 147 -5.07 -18.70 -11.84
C ALA A 147 -4.51 -17.69 -12.87
N ASP A 148 -4.52 -18.07 -14.16
CA ASP A 148 -4.02 -17.24 -15.24
C ASP A 148 -5.04 -16.16 -15.63
N LEU A 149 -5.24 -15.21 -14.72
CA LEU A 149 -6.15 -14.08 -14.86
C LEU A 149 -5.37 -12.76 -15.01
N PRO A 150 -5.99 -11.71 -15.58
CA PRO A 150 -5.39 -10.39 -15.60
C PRO A 150 -5.05 -9.89 -14.19
N PRO A 151 -3.93 -9.14 -14.00
CA PRO A 151 -3.52 -8.63 -12.69
C PRO A 151 -4.61 -7.82 -11.99
N GLU A 152 -5.42 -7.07 -12.74
CA GLU A 152 -6.52 -6.26 -12.21
C GLU A 152 -7.61 -7.15 -11.59
N ALA A 153 -7.92 -8.28 -12.22
CA ALA A 153 -8.90 -9.25 -11.69
C ALA A 153 -8.37 -9.92 -10.42
N LEU A 154 -7.10 -10.36 -10.44
CA LEU A 154 -6.44 -10.94 -9.26
C LEU A 154 -6.44 -9.95 -8.09
N HIS A 155 -6.11 -8.68 -8.34
CA HIS A 155 -6.14 -7.63 -7.31
C HIS A 155 -7.56 -7.37 -6.78
N ALA A 156 -8.55 -7.26 -7.68
CA ALA A 156 -9.95 -7.00 -7.29
C ALA A 156 -10.53 -8.11 -6.40
N MET A 157 -10.22 -9.38 -6.72
CA MET A 157 -10.68 -10.54 -5.96
C MET A 157 -9.89 -10.76 -4.65
N SER A 158 -8.71 -10.15 -4.50
CA SER A 158 -7.86 -10.27 -3.32
C SER A 158 -7.93 -9.02 -2.41
N PHE A 159 -6.88 -8.22 -2.42
CA PHE A 159 -6.76 -7.04 -1.54
C PHE A 159 -7.73 -5.91 -1.89
N GLY A 160 -8.19 -5.82 -3.14
CA GLY A 160 -9.28 -4.92 -3.55
C GLY A 160 -10.59 -5.23 -2.84
N LEU A 161 -10.90 -6.52 -2.64
CA LEU A 161 -12.06 -6.94 -1.85
C LEU A 161 -11.90 -6.56 -0.36
N ALA A 162 -10.71 -6.76 0.22
CA ALA A 162 -10.42 -6.35 1.59
C ALA A 162 -10.61 -4.84 1.79
N LEU A 163 -10.10 -4.02 0.85
CA LEU A 163 -10.29 -2.57 0.84
C LEU A 163 -11.77 -2.19 0.75
N LYS A 164 -12.52 -2.82 -0.16
CA LYS A 164 -13.96 -2.59 -0.32
C LYS A 164 -14.73 -2.83 0.98
N LEU A 165 -14.46 -3.95 1.64
CA LEU A 165 -15.10 -4.31 2.91
C LEU A 165 -14.69 -3.40 4.06
N ALA A 166 -13.43 -2.95 4.08
CA ALA A 166 -12.93 -2.03 5.10
C ALA A 166 -13.62 -0.66 5.07
N LYS A 167 -14.18 -0.24 3.93
CA LYS A 167 -14.97 0.99 3.79
C LYS A 167 -16.35 0.92 4.45
N SER A 168 -16.86 -0.26 4.78
CA SER A 168 -18.11 -0.41 5.54
C SER A 168 -17.98 0.26 6.91
N LYS A 169 -19.07 0.84 7.42
CA LYS A 169 -19.12 1.41 8.77
C LYS A 169 -18.92 0.34 9.84
N ASP A 170 -19.43 -0.86 9.60
CA ASP A 170 -19.36 -1.96 10.55
C ASP A 170 -18.05 -2.72 10.49
N PHE A 171 -17.65 -3.28 11.63
CA PHE A 171 -16.56 -4.24 11.71
C PHE A 171 -17.09 -5.65 11.44
N HIS A 172 -16.44 -6.37 10.53
CA HIS A 172 -16.75 -7.76 10.27
C HIS A 172 -16.16 -8.65 11.36
N LYS A 173 -16.94 -9.65 11.80
CA LYS A 173 -16.50 -10.63 12.82
C LYS A 173 -15.31 -11.45 12.28
N PRO A 174 -14.32 -11.84 13.12
CA PRO A 174 -13.15 -12.61 12.70
C PRO A 174 -13.49 -13.87 11.90
N ALA A 175 -14.52 -14.63 12.31
CA ALA A 175 -14.97 -15.82 11.61
C ALA A 175 -15.47 -15.50 10.18
N MET A 176 -16.13 -14.36 9.98
CA MET A 176 -16.58 -13.92 8.67
C MET A 176 -15.38 -13.52 7.79
N LEU A 177 -14.40 -12.79 8.33
CA LEU A 177 -13.19 -12.42 7.61
C LEU A 177 -12.42 -13.66 7.13
N LYS A 178 -12.25 -14.67 7.99
CA LYS A 178 -11.64 -15.94 7.59
C LYS A 178 -12.39 -16.63 6.46
N ARG A 179 -13.73 -16.67 6.51
CA ARG A 179 -14.56 -17.27 5.45
C ARG A 179 -14.41 -16.51 4.12
N ILE A 180 -14.35 -15.18 4.16
CA ILE A 180 -14.18 -14.35 2.96
C ILE A 180 -12.78 -14.52 2.39
N ALA A 181 -11.73 -14.53 3.22
CA ALA A 181 -10.36 -14.77 2.78
C ALA A 181 -10.21 -16.14 2.10
N ALA A 182 -10.78 -17.19 2.69
CA ALA A 182 -10.78 -18.54 2.09
C ALA A 182 -11.57 -18.61 0.77
N ALA A 183 -12.68 -17.87 0.65
CA ALA A 183 -13.43 -17.78 -0.61
C ALA A 183 -12.61 -17.03 -1.69
N SER A 184 -11.96 -15.94 -1.31
CA SER A 184 -11.04 -15.19 -2.18
C SER A 184 -9.87 -16.09 -2.64
N TRP A 185 -9.25 -16.83 -1.72
CA TRP A 185 -8.18 -17.78 -2.06
C TRP A 185 -8.62 -18.78 -3.13
N ARG A 186 -9.76 -19.44 -2.93
CA ARG A 186 -10.29 -20.39 -3.91
C ARG A 186 -10.52 -19.74 -5.29
N ALA A 187 -11.11 -18.55 -5.30
CA ALA A 187 -11.34 -17.82 -6.56
C ALA A 187 -10.04 -17.46 -7.29
N LEU A 188 -8.93 -17.25 -6.55
CA LEU A 188 -7.63 -16.92 -7.10
C LEU A 188 -6.83 -18.14 -7.58
N THR A 189 -7.12 -19.35 -7.08
CA THR A 189 -6.29 -20.56 -7.29
C THR A 189 -6.97 -21.64 -8.08
N THR A 190 -8.31 -21.58 -8.22
CA THR A 190 -9.10 -22.51 -9.04
C THR A 190 -9.05 -22.08 -10.51
N GLU A 191 -8.91 -23.05 -11.40
CA GLU A 191 -9.06 -22.87 -12.85
C GLU A 191 -10.52 -22.79 -13.24
#